data_ca598af845f053a3079bf6ad4c68bed0
#
_entry.id   ca598af845f053a3079bf6ad4c68bed0
#
_cell.length_a   1.000
_cell.length_b   1.000
_cell.length_c   1.000
_cell.angle_alpha   90.00
_cell.angle_beta   90.00
_cell.angle_gamma   90.00
#
_symmetry.space_group_name_H-M   'P 1'
#
loop_
_entity.id
_entity.type
_entity.pdbx_description
1 polymer ?
#
loop_
_entity_poly.entity_id
_entity_poly.type
_entity_poly.pdbx_seq_one_letter_code
_entity_poly.pdbx_strand_id
1 'polypeptide(L)'
;MRTTVLTSLACLTLGTTASAQSTYSEMLRDQGLSGTISTLQAIDAPSPSDAFALGGAQFLAAIEHTLQLRYATAFNEEMLRGINLPFLRLPQTLTNPNATPFESGIVTTLFEGAVADLGPAITSLDTITDNDAVAVKINTQDIWFDINANGNRDAGEGVFEVVSRHLNITDTSTAITIQFDTADAAWLSAYAHMLSGVSETILATDPTPAITRVIAASDAIKAFNVERPRSYVTGDDGYFLDLISMFIYVIEGTPDAPRLAAAHDHFLSMIADNRTFWARVATETDNKMEWIPNPTQQSVLPIPFDPNIGPIWQGVLADAEAVLNGDLLIPHWRFGDDVGINLEVFMNNPPDINIVSMIQGEGVLPYVEKGLLVNRQRLWQFEQLVGGAAPLYMVVLN
;
A
#
# COMPACT_ATOMS: atom_id res chain seq x y z
N MET A 1 6.19 -7.42 79.34
CA MET A 1 6.83 -6.92 78.09
C MET A 1 6.09 -7.57 76.94
N ARG A 2 5.29 -6.80 76.22
CA ARG A 2 4.54 -7.25 75.08
C ARG A 2 5.30 -6.78 73.82
N THR A 3 5.72 -7.73 73.00
CA THR A 3 6.40 -7.45 71.73
C THR A 3 5.36 -7.47 70.62
N THR A 4 5.14 -6.31 69.98
CA THR A 4 4.23 -6.17 68.85
C THR A 4 5.03 -6.45 67.60
N VAL A 5 4.60 -7.44 66.80
CA VAL A 5 5.13 -7.73 65.48
C VAL A 5 4.30 -6.94 64.46
N LEU A 6 4.93 -5.99 63.76
CA LEU A 6 4.36 -5.31 62.58
C LEU A 6 4.55 -6.18 61.35
N THR A 7 3.45 -6.68 60.79
CA THR A 7 3.42 -7.36 59.50
C THR A 7 3.21 -6.32 58.40
N SER A 8 4.22 -6.06 57.59
CA SER A 8 4.14 -5.20 56.41
C SER A 8 3.44 -5.98 55.28
N LEU A 9 2.27 -5.52 54.92
CA LEU A 9 1.54 -6.03 53.75
C LEU A 9 2.08 -5.31 52.49
N ALA A 10 2.90 -6.03 51.72
CA ALA A 10 3.31 -5.55 50.37
C ALA A 10 2.14 -5.82 49.40
N CYS A 11 1.45 -4.76 49.00
CA CYS A 11 0.53 -4.82 47.88
C CYS A 11 1.35 -4.91 46.57
N LEU A 12 1.43 -6.10 46.00
CA LEU A 12 1.78 -6.25 44.58
C LEU A 12 0.63 -5.71 43.76
N THR A 13 0.83 -4.55 43.15
CA THR A 13 0.00 -4.08 42.05
C THR A 13 0.34 -4.92 40.82
N LEU A 14 -0.43 -5.97 40.55
CA LEU A 14 -0.46 -6.61 39.24
C LEU A 14 -1.02 -5.61 38.28
N GLY A 15 -0.13 -5.01 37.46
CA GLY A 15 -0.49 -4.06 36.41
C GLY A 15 -1.36 -4.77 35.39
N THR A 16 -2.48 -4.16 35.12
CA THR A 16 -3.52 -4.60 34.19
C THR A 16 -3.10 -4.37 32.74
N THR A 17 -2.29 -5.27 32.17
CA THR A 17 -1.97 -5.27 30.72
C THR A 17 -3.18 -5.68 29.85
N ALA A 18 -4.20 -6.32 30.44
CA ALA A 18 -5.41 -6.71 29.72
C ALA A 18 -6.38 -5.53 29.41
N SER A 19 -6.31 -4.44 30.19
CA SER A 19 -7.21 -3.29 30.02
C SER A 19 -6.79 -2.33 28.87
N ALA A 20 -5.48 -2.21 28.61
CA ALA A 20 -4.99 -1.32 27.55
C ALA A 20 -5.24 -1.88 26.13
N GLN A 21 -5.30 -3.20 25.97
CA GLN A 21 -5.47 -3.84 24.67
C GLN A 21 -6.92 -3.78 24.12
N SER A 22 -7.93 -3.70 24.96
CA SER A 22 -9.30 -3.44 24.54
C SER A 22 -9.48 -1.96 24.12
N THR A 23 -8.65 -1.07 24.62
CA THR A 23 -8.79 0.37 24.41
C THR A 23 -8.59 0.79 22.95
N TYR A 24 -7.62 0.24 22.21
CA TYR A 24 -7.36 0.64 20.81
C TYR A 24 -8.50 0.22 19.87
N SER A 25 -8.99 -1.01 20.01
CA SER A 25 -10.13 -1.51 19.23
C SER A 25 -11.40 -0.71 19.53
N GLU A 26 -11.64 -0.39 20.81
CA GLU A 26 -12.78 0.46 21.24
C GLU A 26 -12.64 1.89 20.70
N MET A 27 -11.45 2.49 20.71
CA MET A 27 -11.24 3.81 20.12
C MET A 27 -11.61 3.83 18.64
N LEU A 28 -11.13 2.84 17.85
CA LEU A 28 -11.44 2.72 16.43
C LEU A 28 -12.95 2.59 16.20
N ARG A 29 -13.62 1.73 16.99
CA ARG A 29 -15.08 1.52 16.88
C ARG A 29 -15.87 2.79 17.20
N ASP A 30 -15.54 3.47 18.32
CA ASP A 30 -16.38 4.49 18.91
C ASP A 30 -16.04 5.90 18.41
N GLN A 31 -14.80 6.13 17.95
CA GLN A 31 -14.30 7.45 17.55
C GLN A 31 -13.88 7.52 16.08
N GLY A 32 -13.84 6.37 15.37
CA GLY A 32 -13.27 6.29 14.02
C GLY A 32 -11.78 6.59 13.99
N LEU A 33 -11.23 6.71 12.77
CA LEU A 33 -9.79 6.94 12.58
C LEU A 33 -9.35 8.31 13.08
N SER A 34 -10.07 9.37 12.72
CA SER A 34 -9.73 10.76 13.09
C SER A 34 -9.73 10.97 14.61
N GLY A 35 -10.76 10.45 15.31
CA GLY A 35 -10.85 10.55 16.77
C GLY A 35 -9.76 9.74 17.48
N THR A 36 -9.46 8.55 16.98
CA THR A 36 -8.38 7.68 17.49
C THR A 36 -7.02 8.36 17.33
N ILE A 37 -6.70 8.91 16.15
CA ILE A 37 -5.46 9.66 15.91
C ILE A 37 -5.34 10.82 16.89
N SER A 38 -6.40 11.62 17.03
CA SER A 38 -6.40 12.78 17.94
C SER A 38 -6.16 12.37 19.40
N THR A 39 -6.76 11.26 19.85
CA THR A 39 -6.60 10.74 21.20
C THR A 39 -5.17 10.24 21.44
N LEU A 40 -4.58 9.50 20.50
CA LEU A 40 -3.23 8.96 20.62
C LEU A 40 -2.16 10.06 20.53
N GLN A 41 -2.35 11.06 19.69
CA GLN A 41 -1.45 12.23 19.59
C GLN A 41 -1.42 13.09 20.86
N ALA A 42 -2.47 13.03 21.67
CA ALA A 42 -2.55 13.79 22.92
C ALA A 42 -1.80 13.11 24.10
N ILE A 43 -1.22 11.93 23.90
CA ILE A 43 -0.46 11.21 24.93
C ILE A 43 0.94 11.85 25.06
N ASP A 44 1.25 12.42 26.23
CA ASP A 44 2.54 13.10 26.48
C ASP A 44 3.75 12.17 26.39
N ALA A 45 3.60 10.90 26.78
CA ALA A 45 4.67 9.89 26.77
C ALA A 45 4.12 8.57 26.19
N PRO A 46 3.98 8.48 24.86
CA PRO A 46 3.40 7.31 24.23
C PRO A 46 4.28 6.06 24.42
N SER A 47 3.65 4.94 24.70
CA SER A 47 4.30 3.62 24.69
C SER A 47 4.55 3.16 23.23
N PRO A 48 5.41 2.15 23.01
CA PRO A 48 5.56 1.55 21.68
C PRO A 48 4.24 1.04 21.09
N SER A 49 3.32 0.54 21.91
CA SER A 49 1.98 0.13 21.48
C SER A 49 1.11 1.32 21.07
N ASP A 50 1.23 2.48 21.75
CA ASP A 50 0.55 3.70 21.35
C ASP A 50 1.11 4.23 20.01
N ALA A 51 2.41 4.17 19.82
CA ALA A 51 3.07 4.56 18.57
C ALA A 51 2.63 3.68 17.40
N PHE A 52 2.55 2.34 17.61
CA PHE A 52 2.03 1.41 16.61
C PHE A 52 0.56 1.69 16.29
N ALA A 53 -0.28 1.87 17.30
CA ALA A 53 -1.70 2.15 17.11
C ALA A 53 -1.92 3.50 16.38
N LEU A 54 -1.10 4.51 16.70
CA LEU A 54 -1.12 5.79 16.00
C LEU A 54 -0.71 5.64 14.53
N GLY A 55 0.42 5.00 14.26
CA GLY A 55 0.90 4.74 12.89
C GLY A 55 -0.12 3.94 12.07
N GLY A 56 -0.74 2.91 12.68
CA GLY A 56 -1.79 2.12 12.05
C GLY A 56 -3.04 2.93 11.74
N ALA A 57 -3.51 3.78 12.65
CA ALA A 57 -4.65 4.65 12.42
C ALA A 57 -4.35 5.71 11.33
N GLN A 58 -3.15 6.29 11.31
CA GLN A 58 -2.69 7.23 10.29
C GLN A 58 -2.60 6.56 8.91
N PHE A 59 -2.07 5.33 8.84
CA PHE A 59 -2.03 4.54 7.62
C PHE A 59 -3.45 4.28 7.07
N LEU A 60 -4.39 3.89 7.91
CA LEU A 60 -5.77 3.66 7.52
C LEU A 60 -6.47 4.97 7.13
N ALA A 61 -6.16 6.10 7.77
CA ALA A 61 -6.69 7.41 7.41
C ALA A 61 -6.25 7.85 6.01
N ALA A 62 -5.03 7.51 5.57
CA ALA A 62 -4.61 7.75 4.19
C ALA A 62 -5.53 7.01 3.18
N ILE A 63 -5.96 5.79 3.51
CA ILE A 63 -6.94 5.04 2.70
C ILE A 63 -8.31 5.72 2.75
N GLU A 64 -8.78 6.10 3.94
CA GLU A 64 -10.06 6.79 4.15
C GLU A 64 -10.16 8.06 3.32
N HIS A 65 -9.15 8.92 3.35
CA HIS A 65 -9.14 10.17 2.59
C HIS A 65 -9.23 9.93 1.08
N THR A 66 -8.59 8.88 0.56
CA THR A 66 -8.73 8.52 -0.87
C THR A 66 -10.15 8.05 -1.21
N LEU A 67 -10.80 7.31 -0.31
CA LEU A 67 -12.19 6.88 -0.48
C LEU A 67 -13.15 8.06 -0.38
N GLN A 68 -12.93 9.00 0.54
CA GLN A 68 -13.70 10.25 0.69
C GLN A 68 -13.61 11.11 -0.57
N LEU A 69 -12.40 11.31 -1.11
CA LEU A 69 -12.22 12.07 -2.35
C LEU A 69 -12.97 11.44 -3.53
N ARG A 70 -12.89 10.12 -3.67
CA ARG A 70 -13.62 9.38 -4.71
C ARG A 70 -15.14 9.45 -4.51
N TYR A 71 -15.61 9.38 -3.28
CA TYR A 71 -17.03 9.54 -2.95
C TYR A 71 -17.53 10.96 -3.26
N ALA A 72 -16.76 12.00 -2.92
CA ALA A 72 -17.10 13.38 -3.16
C ALA A 72 -17.14 13.77 -4.65
N THR A 73 -16.36 13.08 -5.49
CA THR A 73 -16.09 13.45 -6.89
C THR A 73 -16.50 12.32 -7.80
N ALA A 74 -17.57 11.96 -8.13
CA ALA A 74 -18.02 10.92 -9.08
C ALA A 74 -16.90 10.04 -9.75
N PHE A 75 -15.76 9.85 -9.06
CA PHE A 75 -14.64 9.03 -9.47
C PHE A 75 -14.93 7.57 -9.11
N ASN A 76 -15.73 6.89 -9.94
CA ASN A 76 -16.34 5.62 -9.66
C ASN A 76 -15.61 4.41 -10.30
N GLU A 77 -16.07 3.21 -9.98
CA GLU A 77 -15.48 1.95 -10.45
C GLU A 77 -15.50 1.78 -11.97
N GLU A 78 -16.47 2.36 -12.69
CA GLU A 78 -16.56 2.24 -14.14
C GLU A 78 -15.38 2.95 -14.81
N MET A 79 -14.98 4.11 -14.27
CA MET A 79 -13.80 4.87 -14.74
C MET A 79 -12.48 4.17 -14.39
N LEU A 80 -12.48 3.28 -13.40
CA LEU A 80 -11.31 2.56 -12.91
C LEU A 80 -11.20 1.13 -13.44
N ARG A 81 -12.12 0.72 -14.29
CA ARG A 81 -12.17 -0.65 -14.83
C ARG A 81 -10.86 -1.00 -15.52
N GLY A 82 -10.20 -2.06 -15.04
CA GLY A 82 -8.90 -2.50 -15.56
C GLY A 82 -7.69 -1.75 -15.01
N ILE A 83 -7.87 -0.74 -14.17
CA ILE A 83 -6.79 -0.05 -13.46
C ILE A 83 -6.59 -0.73 -12.10
N ASN A 84 -5.46 -1.41 -11.94
CA ASN A 84 -5.13 -2.11 -10.69
C ASN A 84 -4.03 -1.37 -9.90
N LEU A 85 -4.24 -0.07 -9.69
CA LEU A 85 -3.33 0.75 -8.89
C LEU A 85 -3.77 0.78 -7.41
N PRO A 86 -2.84 0.90 -6.46
CA PRO A 86 -3.16 1.14 -5.07
C PRO A 86 -4.17 2.29 -4.92
N PHE A 87 -4.97 2.26 -3.86
CA PHE A 87 -6.08 3.16 -3.59
C PHE A 87 -7.22 3.10 -4.64
N LEU A 88 -6.89 3.12 -5.94
CA LEU A 88 -7.88 3.11 -7.01
C LEU A 88 -8.59 1.76 -7.17
N ARG A 89 -7.91 0.66 -6.85
CA ARG A 89 -8.48 -0.70 -6.92
C ARG A 89 -9.54 -1.00 -5.86
N LEU A 90 -9.58 -0.22 -4.76
CA LEU A 90 -10.57 -0.44 -3.69
C LEU A 90 -11.98 -0.11 -4.21
N PRO A 91 -13.00 -0.94 -3.89
CA PRO A 91 -14.36 -0.69 -4.32
C PRO A 91 -14.93 0.55 -3.64
N GLN A 92 -15.76 1.29 -4.38
CA GLN A 92 -16.59 2.36 -3.82
C GLN A 92 -17.88 1.73 -3.31
N THR A 93 -17.99 1.52 -2.00
CA THR A 93 -19.12 0.83 -1.35
C THR A 93 -20.35 1.72 -1.18
N LEU A 94 -20.14 3.05 -1.17
CA LEU A 94 -21.20 4.05 -1.04
C LEU A 94 -21.36 4.86 -2.34
N THR A 95 -22.58 5.29 -2.61
CA THR A 95 -22.91 6.16 -3.74
C THR A 95 -23.29 7.55 -3.25
N ASN A 96 -22.66 8.58 -3.82
CA ASN A 96 -23.00 9.97 -3.54
C ASN A 96 -23.91 10.55 -4.64
N PRO A 97 -25.20 10.80 -4.39
CA PRO A 97 -26.09 11.39 -5.39
C PRO A 97 -25.76 12.85 -5.72
N ASN A 98 -24.95 13.51 -4.88
CA ASN A 98 -24.55 14.91 -5.02
C ASN A 98 -23.06 15.05 -5.33
N ALA A 99 -22.41 13.99 -5.84
CA ALA A 99 -21.00 14.04 -6.18
C ALA A 99 -20.72 15.12 -7.23
N THR A 100 -19.62 15.84 -7.06
CA THR A 100 -19.14 16.76 -8.08
C THR A 100 -18.66 15.97 -9.31
N PRO A 101 -18.78 16.53 -10.53
CA PRO A 101 -18.26 15.87 -11.71
C PRO A 101 -16.77 15.55 -11.57
N PHE A 102 -16.35 14.44 -12.17
CA PHE A 102 -14.93 14.07 -12.23
C PHE A 102 -14.15 15.11 -13.04
N GLU A 103 -13.03 15.56 -12.48
CA GLU A 103 -12.05 16.42 -13.14
C GLU A 103 -10.70 15.70 -13.21
N SER A 104 -9.93 15.88 -14.29
CA SER A 104 -8.67 15.17 -14.55
C SER A 104 -7.62 15.34 -13.44
N GLY A 105 -7.60 16.49 -12.74
CA GLY A 105 -6.68 16.78 -11.65
C GLY A 105 -6.95 15.98 -10.37
N ILE A 106 -8.11 15.32 -10.24
CA ILE A 106 -8.47 14.54 -9.05
C ILE A 106 -7.49 13.39 -8.80
N VAL A 107 -6.96 12.77 -9.88
CA VAL A 107 -5.99 11.68 -9.75
C VAL A 107 -4.69 12.18 -9.11
N THR A 108 -4.17 13.30 -9.57
CA THR A 108 -2.97 13.93 -8.98
C THR A 108 -3.25 14.34 -7.52
N THR A 109 -4.37 14.99 -7.23
CA THR A 109 -4.79 15.35 -5.86
C THR A 109 -4.86 14.11 -4.93
N LEU A 110 -5.38 12.98 -5.44
CA LEU A 110 -5.49 11.73 -4.67
C LEU A 110 -4.10 11.21 -4.25
N PHE A 111 -3.17 11.13 -5.19
CA PHE A 111 -1.84 10.60 -4.89
C PHE A 111 -0.97 11.58 -4.09
N GLU A 112 -1.11 12.90 -4.28
CA GLU A 112 -0.48 13.91 -3.41
C GLU A 112 -0.99 13.81 -1.97
N GLY A 113 -2.30 13.67 -1.79
CA GLY A 113 -2.92 13.43 -0.48
C GLY A 113 -2.40 12.14 0.16
N ALA A 114 -2.33 11.05 -0.61
CA ALA A 114 -1.83 9.77 -0.10
C ALA A 114 -0.38 9.87 0.41
N VAL A 115 0.53 10.51 -0.32
CA VAL A 115 1.92 10.73 0.13
C VAL A 115 1.95 11.58 1.41
N ALA A 116 1.17 12.66 1.46
CA ALA A 116 1.11 13.54 2.62
C ALA A 116 0.58 12.82 3.88
N ASP A 117 -0.42 11.94 3.73
CA ASP A 117 -1.05 11.23 4.82
C ASP A 117 -0.22 10.01 5.30
N LEU A 118 0.53 9.36 4.42
CA LEU A 118 1.40 8.23 4.78
C LEU A 118 2.67 8.66 5.53
N GLY A 119 3.19 9.86 5.30
CA GLY A 119 4.38 10.37 5.97
C GLY A 119 4.31 10.34 7.51
N PRO A 120 3.24 10.84 8.15
CA PRO A 120 3.03 10.71 9.59
C PRO A 120 2.97 9.27 10.08
N ALA A 121 2.37 8.34 9.32
CA ALA A 121 2.33 6.92 9.68
C ALA A 121 3.74 6.32 9.75
N ILE A 122 4.56 6.52 8.72
CA ILE A 122 5.96 6.12 8.68
C ILE A 122 6.71 6.69 9.89
N THR A 123 6.58 8.00 10.13
CA THR A 123 7.24 8.67 11.25
C THR A 123 6.88 8.05 12.61
N SER A 124 5.61 7.68 12.83
CA SER A 124 5.16 7.05 14.06
C SER A 124 5.73 5.64 14.22
N LEU A 125 5.75 4.85 13.14
CA LEU A 125 6.23 3.46 13.13
C LEU A 125 7.75 3.38 13.27
N ASP A 126 8.51 4.29 12.70
CA ASP A 126 9.98 4.37 12.75
C ASP A 126 10.51 4.63 14.18
N THR A 127 9.66 5.07 15.10
CA THR A 127 10.04 5.19 16.52
C THR A 127 10.19 3.84 17.22
N ILE A 128 9.68 2.74 16.63
CA ILE A 128 9.64 1.41 17.24
C ILE A 128 10.88 0.62 16.88
N THR A 129 11.66 0.25 17.90
CA THR A 129 12.94 -0.45 17.79
C THR A 129 12.84 -1.92 18.20
N ASP A 130 13.93 -2.69 17.97
CA ASP A 130 14.01 -4.10 18.38
C ASP A 130 13.93 -4.32 19.89
N ASN A 131 14.16 -3.28 20.70
CA ASN A 131 14.09 -3.36 22.15
C ASN A 131 12.70 -3.05 22.71
N ASP A 132 11.76 -2.68 21.85
CA ASP A 132 10.40 -2.32 22.24
C ASP A 132 9.49 -3.55 22.25
N ALA A 133 8.46 -3.49 23.08
CA ALA A 133 7.43 -4.51 23.14
C ALA A 133 6.09 -3.91 22.70
N VAL A 134 5.71 -4.15 21.47
CA VAL A 134 4.39 -3.84 20.95
C VAL A 134 3.44 -5.01 21.24
N ALA A 135 2.22 -4.69 21.71
CA ALA A 135 1.17 -5.67 21.93
C ALA A 135 -0.19 -4.98 21.73
N VAL A 136 -0.66 -4.95 20.49
CA VAL A 136 -1.90 -4.28 20.09
C VAL A 136 -2.88 -5.28 19.52
N LYS A 137 -4.05 -5.41 20.17
CA LYS A 137 -5.15 -6.27 19.71
C LYS A 137 -6.20 -5.44 19.03
N ILE A 138 -6.53 -5.82 17.80
CA ILE A 138 -7.57 -5.18 16.99
C ILE A 138 -8.57 -6.23 16.53
N ASN A 139 -9.84 -5.98 16.79
CA ASN A 139 -10.92 -6.70 16.15
C ASN A 139 -11.21 -6.00 14.81
N THR A 140 -11.13 -6.74 13.72
CA THR A 140 -11.35 -6.19 12.37
C THR A 140 -12.73 -5.56 12.18
N GLN A 141 -13.74 -5.99 12.96
CA GLN A 141 -15.07 -5.38 12.94
C GLN A 141 -15.11 -3.98 13.55
N ASP A 142 -14.10 -3.58 14.33
CA ASP A 142 -14.00 -2.25 14.93
C ASP A 142 -13.34 -1.24 13.99
N ILE A 143 -12.73 -1.70 12.89
CA ILE A 143 -12.13 -0.84 11.86
C ILE A 143 -13.19 -0.46 10.83
N TRP A 144 -13.35 0.84 10.58
CA TRP A 144 -14.25 1.37 9.57
C TRP A 144 -13.71 2.68 8.99
N PHE A 145 -14.16 3.01 7.78
CA PHE A 145 -13.78 4.20 7.04
C PHE A 145 -14.98 5.13 6.93
N ASP A 146 -14.89 6.37 7.39
CA ASP A 146 -15.91 7.41 7.24
C ASP A 146 -15.94 7.92 5.79
N ILE A 147 -16.41 7.09 4.87
CA ILE A 147 -16.32 7.35 3.42
C ILE A 147 -17.10 8.60 3.00
N ASN A 148 -18.22 8.86 3.66
CA ASN A 148 -19.06 10.01 3.37
C ASN A 148 -18.77 11.26 4.21
N ALA A 149 -17.77 11.19 5.10
CA ALA A 149 -17.30 12.25 5.99
C ALA A 149 -18.39 12.82 6.89
N ASN A 150 -19.31 11.96 7.39
CA ASN A 150 -20.39 12.37 8.28
C ASN A 150 -20.08 12.16 9.78
N GLY A 151 -18.95 11.54 10.11
CA GLY A 151 -18.50 11.25 11.46
C GLY A 151 -19.23 10.09 12.14
N ASN A 152 -20.01 9.30 11.40
CA ASN A 152 -20.73 8.14 11.91
C ASN A 152 -20.46 6.94 11.01
N ARG A 153 -20.45 5.77 11.61
CA ARG A 153 -20.28 4.53 10.85
C ARG A 153 -21.60 4.16 10.15
N ASP A 154 -21.56 4.08 8.83
CA ASP A 154 -22.66 3.64 7.98
C ASP A 154 -22.43 2.20 7.44
N ALA A 155 -23.48 1.59 6.89
CA ALA A 155 -23.36 0.31 6.21
C ALA A 155 -22.50 0.48 4.94
N GLY A 156 -21.54 -0.43 4.72
CA GLY A 156 -20.59 -0.36 3.61
C GLY A 156 -19.25 0.27 3.99
N GLU A 157 -19.06 0.74 5.23
CA GLU A 157 -17.85 1.41 5.70
C GLU A 157 -16.92 0.52 6.52
N GLY A 158 -17.33 -0.71 6.86
CA GLY A 158 -16.47 -1.66 7.55
C GLY A 158 -15.27 -2.08 6.70
N VAL A 159 -14.11 -2.32 7.34
CA VAL A 159 -12.89 -2.69 6.63
C VAL A 159 -13.10 -3.89 5.70
N PHE A 160 -13.79 -4.94 6.14
CA PHE A 160 -14.05 -6.11 5.28
C PHE A 160 -15.06 -5.84 4.18
N GLU A 161 -15.96 -4.88 4.33
CA GLU A 161 -16.84 -4.46 3.25
C GLU A 161 -16.04 -3.80 2.11
N VAL A 162 -14.98 -3.06 2.46
CA VAL A 162 -14.10 -2.37 1.52
C VAL A 162 -13.07 -3.33 0.90
N VAL A 163 -12.44 -4.23 1.70
CA VAL A 163 -11.33 -5.06 1.20
C VAL A 163 -11.73 -6.49 0.81
N SER A 164 -12.97 -6.91 1.05
CA SER A 164 -13.44 -8.30 0.90
C SER A 164 -13.13 -8.92 -0.48
N ARG A 165 -13.33 -8.16 -1.55
CA ARG A 165 -13.06 -8.63 -2.92
C ARG A 165 -11.58 -8.98 -3.14
N HIS A 166 -10.66 -8.23 -2.52
CA HIS A 166 -9.22 -8.43 -2.68
C HIS A 166 -8.70 -9.60 -1.86
N LEU A 167 -9.30 -9.84 -0.71
CA LEU A 167 -8.93 -10.92 0.21
C LEU A 167 -9.75 -12.20 0.03
N ASN A 168 -10.65 -12.25 -0.96
CA ASN A 168 -11.61 -13.35 -1.17
C ASN A 168 -12.44 -13.68 0.09
N ILE A 169 -12.73 -12.67 0.92
CA ILE A 169 -13.58 -12.80 2.09
C ILE A 169 -15.04 -12.73 1.64
N THR A 170 -15.77 -13.83 1.79
CA THR A 170 -17.18 -13.90 1.40
C THR A 170 -18.13 -13.50 2.53
N ASP A 171 -17.71 -13.65 3.78
CA ASP A 171 -18.46 -13.25 4.96
C ASP A 171 -17.79 -12.06 5.66
N THR A 172 -18.27 -10.86 5.34
CA THR A 172 -17.77 -9.60 5.92
C THR A 172 -18.19 -9.41 7.38
N SER A 173 -19.08 -10.24 7.92
CA SER A 173 -19.53 -10.21 9.31
C SER A 173 -18.61 -10.98 10.25
N THR A 174 -17.68 -11.78 9.74
CA THR A 174 -16.75 -12.56 10.55
C THR A 174 -15.81 -11.62 11.32
N ALA A 175 -15.86 -11.71 12.66
CA ALA A 175 -14.94 -10.98 13.52
C ALA A 175 -13.60 -11.73 13.61
N ILE A 176 -12.54 -11.14 13.09
CA ILE A 176 -11.18 -11.65 13.27
C ILE A 176 -10.47 -10.71 14.22
N THR A 177 -9.86 -11.28 15.26
CA THR A 177 -9.00 -10.52 16.16
C THR A 177 -7.55 -10.83 15.83
N ILE A 178 -6.77 -9.79 15.59
CA ILE A 178 -5.35 -9.85 15.29
C ILE A 178 -4.60 -9.27 16.47
N GLN A 179 -3.51 -9.89 16.87
CA GLN A 179 -2.57 -9.31 17.80
C GLN A 179 -1.32 -8.89 17.01
N PHE A 180 -1.15 -7.61 16.88
CA PHE A 180 0.05 -7.01 16.29
C PHE A 180 1.15 -6.90 17.33
N ASP A 181 2.38 -7.12 16.90
CA ASP A 181 3.57 -7.03 17.72
C ASP A 181 4.66 -6.13 17.10
N THR A 182 5.89 -6.24 17.60
CA THR A 182 7.01 -5.40 17.16
C THR A 182 7.43 -5.69 15.71
N ALA A 183 7.23 -6.90 15.22
CA ALA A 183 7.52 -7.22 13.82
C ALA A 183 6.56 -6.50 12.87
N ASP A 184 5.27 -6.46 13.23
CA ASP A 184 4.24 -5.84 12.40
C ASP A 184 4.43 -4.33 12.19
N ALA A 185 5.16 -3.66 13.10
CA ALA A 185 5.50 -2.25 12.91
C ALA A 185 6.39 -2.03 11.67
N ALA A 186 7.38 -2.89 11.48
CA ALA A 186 8.24 -2.84 10.30
C ALA A 186 7.48 -3.25 9.02
N TRP A 187 6.56 -4.22 9.11
CA TRP A 187 5.70 -4.58 7.98
C TRP A 187 4.82 -3.42 7.54
N LEU A 188 4.18 -2.73 8.49
CA LEU A 188 3.28 -1.61 8.19
C LEU A 188 4.04 -0.39 7.64
N SER A 189 5.25 -0.11 8.17
CA SER A 189 6.16 0.91 7.63
C SER A 189 6.56 0.58 6.20
N ALA A 190 6.98 -0.67 5.93
CA ALA A 190 7.30 -1.12 4.59
C ALA A 190 6.12 -0.93 3.62
N TYR A 191 4.88 -1.24 4.08
CA TYR A 191 3.70 -1.06 3.25
C TYR A 191 3.39 0.42 2.99
N ALA A 192 3.57 1.30 3.97
CA ALA A 192 3.44 2.74 3.78
C ALA A 192 4.49 3.28 2.80
N HIS A 193 5.74 2.84 2.89
CA HIS A 193 6.78 3.17 1.92
C HIS A 193 6.47 2.66 0.52
N MET A 194 5.96 1.44 0.36
CA MET A 194 5.54 0.91 -0.94
C MET A 194 4.46 1.80 -1.58
N LEU A 195 3.42 2.16 -0.81
CA LEU A 195 2.35 3.01 -1.30
C LEU A 195 2.83 4.42 -1.65
N SER A 196 3.74 4.99 -0.85
CA SER A 196 4.36 6.29 -1.13
C SER A 196 5.20 6.23 -2.40
N GLY A 197 6.05 5.21 -2.57
CA GLY A 197 6.89 5.04 -3.77
C GLY A 197 6.07 4.90 -5.05
N VAL A 198 4.96 4.14 -5.01
CA VAL A 198 4.02 4.04 -6.15
C VAL A 198 3.37 5.39 -6.41
N SER A 199 2.93 6.10 -5.38
CA SER A 199 2.31 7.42 -5.51
C SER A 199 3.26 8.45 -6.12
N GLU A 200 4.50 8.51 -5.64
CA GLU A 200 5.55 9.38 -6.18
C GLU A 200 5.89 9.05 -7.65
N THR A 201 5.90 7.75 -8.02
CA THR A 201 6.10 7.33 -9.42
C THR A 201 4.98 7.84 -10.32
N ILE A 202 3.72 7.77 -9.87
CA ILE A 202 2.56 8.28 -10.63
C ILE A 202 2.63 9.80 -10.73
N LEU A 203 2.94 10.48 -9.64
CA LEU A 203 3.08 11.94 -9.61
C LEU A 203 4.24 12.44 -10.48
N ALA A 204 5.33 11.67 -10.59
CA ALA A 204 6.46 12.01 -11.44
C ALA A 204 6.08 12.14 -12.92
N THR A 205 5.04 11.44 -13.37
CA THR A 205 4.57 11.48 -14.76
C THR A 205 3.37 12.39 -14.98
N ASP A 206 2.83 13.02 -13.93
CA ASP A 206 1.60 13.84 -13.93
C ASP A 206 0.52 13.34 -14.91
N PRO A 207 -0.41 12.48 -14.46
CA PRO A 207 -1.41 11.89 -15.36
C PRO A 207 -2.47 12.89 -15.85
N THR A 208 -2.54 14.09 -15.24
CA THR A 208 -3.60 15.09 -15.49
C THR A 208 -3.71 15.51 -16.96
N PRO A 209 -2.61 15.86 -17.69
CA PRO A 209 -2.70 16.22 -19.10
C PRO A 209 -3.18 15.06 -19.97
N ALA A 210 -2.74 13.84 -19.70
CA ALA A 210 -3.12 12.64 -20.43
C ALA A 210 -4.62 12.36 -20.27
N ILE A 211 -5.13 12.39 -19.04
CA ILE A 211 -6.55 12.20 -18.72
C ILE A 211 -7.40 13.28 -19.39
N THR A 212 -6.98 14.54 -19.29
CA THR A 212 -7.66 15.68 -19.95
C THR A 212 -7.79 15.45 -21.44
N ARG A 213 -6.71 15.01 -22.10
CA ARG A 213 -6.67 14.74 -23.52
C ARG A 213 -7.62 13.61 -23.95
N VAL A 214 -7.65 12.52 -23.18
CA VAL A 214 -8.54 11.37 -23.45
C VAL A 214 -10.00 11.76 -23.27
N ILE A 215 -10.34 12.50 -22.21
CA ILE A 215 -11.72 13.00 -21.99
C ILE A 215 -12.15 13.91 -23.16
N ALA A 216 -11.33 14.89 -23.53
CA ALA A 216 -11.65 15.82 -24.61
C ALA A 216 -11.83 15.09 -25.95
N ALA A 217 -10.99 14.09 -26.25
CA ALA A 217 -11.13 13.27 -27.45
C ALA A 217 -12.43 12.45 -27.43
N SER A 218 -12.75 11.81 -26.27
CA SER A 218 -13.99 11.05 -26.09
C SER A 218 -15.23 11.92 -26.31
N ASP A 219 -15.25 13.12 -25.75
CA ASP A 219 -16.38 14.04 -25.88
C ASP A 219 -16.55 14.56 -27.31
N ALA A 220 -15.44 14.86 -27.99
CA ALA A 220 -15.47 15.25 -29.43
C ALA A 220 -16.00 14.12 -30.31
N ILE A 221 -15.60 12.86 -30.03
CA ILE A 221 -16.07 11.68 -30.76
C ILE A 221 -17.56 11.44 -30.51
N LYS A 222 -18.02 11.57 -29.23
CA LYS A 222 -19.44 11.45 -28.85
C LYS A 222 -20.27 12.49 -29.60
N ALA A 223 -19.83 13.75 -29.65
CA ALA A 223 -20.50 14.82 -30.36
C ALA A 223 -20.61 14.54 -31.88
N PHE A 224 -19.57 13.95 -32.48
CA PHE A 224 -19.56 13.56 -33.89
C PHE A 224 -20.50 12.38 -34.19
N ASN A 225 -20.68 11.45 -33.23
CA ASN A 225 -21.45 10.20 -33.41
C ASN A 225 -22.93 10.32 -33.04
N VAL A 226 -23.44 11.50 -32.67
CA VAL A 226 -24.85 11.71 -32.25
C VAL A 226 -25.85 11.18 -33.28
N GLU A 227 -25.56 11.30 -34.61
CA GLU A 227 -26.41 10.81 -35.68
C GLU A 227 -26.12 9.35 -36.09
N ARG A 228 -25.05 8.73 -35.60
CA ARG A 228 -24.65 7.37 -35.95
C ARG A 228 -24.33 6.56 -34.70
N PRO A 229 -25.32 6.10 -33.90
CA PRO A 229 -25.11 5.43 -32.61
C PRO A 229 -24.50 4.02 -32.72
N ARG A 230 -24.09 3.55 -33.92
CA ARG A 230 -23.47 2.23 -34.09
C ARG A 230 -22.00 2.40 -34.51
N SER A 231 -21.12 2.33 -33.52
CA SER A 231 -19.69 2.06 -33.75
C SER A 231 -19.48 0.56 -34.02
N TYR A 232 -18.61 0.23 -34.97
CA TYR A 232 -18.14 -1.15 -35.19
C TYR A 232 -17.23 -1.63 -34.04
N VAL A 233 -16.67 -0.70 -33.27
CA VAL A 233 -15.92 -0.93 -32.04
C VAL A 233 -16.88 -0.57 -30.90
N THR A 234 -17.68 -1.52 -30.46
CA THR A 234 -18.65 -1.34 -29.38
C THR A 234 -18.22 -2.13 -28.15
N GLY A 235 -18.33 -1.54 -26.97
CA GLY A 235 -18.07 -2.21 -25.70
C GLY A 235 -16.65 -2.10 -25.21
N ASP A 236 -16.15 -3.17 -24.57
CA ASP A 236 -14.88 -3.22 -23.85
C ASP A 236 -13.64 -2.87 -24.69
N ASP A 237 -13.67 -3.12 -26.01
CA ASP A 237 -12.54 -2.85 -26.90
C ASP A 237 -12.22 -1.34 -27.01
N GLY A 238 -13.25 -0.48 -27.07
CA GLY A 238 -13.05 0.97 -27.13
C GLY A 238 -12.42 1.52 -25.84
N TYR A 239 -12.93 1.05 -24.70
CA TYR A 239 -12.39 1.41 -23.41
C TYR A 239 -10.92 0.97 -23.24
N PHE A 240 -10.59 -0.26 -23.68
CA PHE A 240 -9.22 -0.77 -23.63
C PHE A 240 -8.25 0.07 -24.49
N LEU A 241 -8.67 0.52 -25.66
CA LEU A 241 -7.87 1.40 -26.52
C LEU A 241 -7.68 2.80 -25.90
N ASP A 242 -8.69 3.33 -25.23
CA ASP A 242 -8.59 4.59 -24.50
C ASP A 242 -7.62 4.46 -23.31
N LEU A 243 -7.64 3.34 -22.58
CA LEU A 243 -6.65 3.06 -21.53
C LEU A 243 -5.23 2.96 -22.08
N ILE A 244 -5.00 2.24 -23.18
CA ILE A 244 -3.67 2.16 -23.81
C ILE A 244 -3.21 3.56 -24.20
N SER A 245 -4.07 4.36 -24.82
CA SER A 245 -3.75 5.72 -25.24
C SER A 245 -3.40 6.60 -24.03
N MET A 246 -4.16 6.48 -22.95
CA MET A 246 -3.89 7.19 -21.70
C MET A 246 -2.52 6.80 -21.12
N PHE A 247 -2.22 5.49 -21.03
CA PHE A 247 -0.92 5.03 -20.54
C PHE A 247 0.25 5.55 -21.38
N ILE A 248 0.11 5.53 -22.72
CA ILE A 248 1.12 6.08 -23.60
C ILE A 248 1.34 7.57 -23.29
N TYR A 249 0.26 8.35 -23.20
CA TYR A 249 0.35 9.78 -22.90
C TYR A 249 0.90 10.09 -21.50
N VAL A 250 0.62 9.24 -20.50
CA VAL A 250 1.17 9.40 -19.13
C VAL A 250 2.67 9.14 -19.12
N ILE A 251 3.14 8.13 -19.86
CA ILE A 251 4.55 7.75 -19.85
C ILE A 251 5.40 8.67 -20.71
N GLU A 252 4.85 9.20 -21.84
CA GLU A 252 5.58 10.12 -22.73
C GLU A 252 5.78 11.49 -22.08
N GLY A 253 6.99 12.02 -22.15
CA GLY A 253 7.39 13.31 -21.61
C GLY A 253 8.55 13.23 -20.65
N THR A 254 8.85 14.33 -19.96
CA THR A 254 9.93 14.39 -18.98
C THR A 254 9.38 14.21 -17.58
N PRO A 255 9.66 13.07 -16.90
CA PRO A 255 9.24 12.87 -15.53
C PRO A 255 9.86 13.89 -14.57
N ASP A 256 9.17 14.21 -13.49
CA ASP A 256 9.69 15.01 -12.39
C ASP A 256 10.80 14.22 -11.65
N ALA A 257 12.05 14.63 -11.82
CA ALA A 257 13.21 13.93 -11.26
C ALA A 257 13.21 13.87 -9.71
N PRO A 258 12.90 14.95 -8.97
CA PRO A 258 12.73 14.89 -7.52
C PRO A 258 11.71 13.82 -7.07
N ARG A 259 10.58 13.69 -7.75
CA ARG A 259 9.57 12.69 -7.42
C ARG A 259 10.06 11.26 -7.71
N LEU A 260 10.74 11.01 -8.83
CA LEU A 260 11.32 9.69 -9.10
C LEU A 260 12.43 9.32 -8.12
N ALA A 261 13.26 10.28 -7.69
CA ALA A 261 14.24 10.06 -6.65
C ALA A 261 13.57 9.72 -5.31
N ALA A 262 12.50 10.43 -4.94
CA ALA A 262 11.72 10.10 -3.75
C ALA A 262 11.08 8.70 -3.85
N ALA A 263 10.55 8.32 -5.01
CA ALA A 263 10.04 6.96 -5.25
C ALA A 263 11.12 5.90 -5.05
N HIS A 264 12.32 6.14 -5.58
CA HIS A 264 13.48 5.26 -5.42
C HIS A 264 13.82 5.05 -3.94
N ASP A 265 13.92 6.14 -3.17
CA ASP A 265 14.21 6.09 -1.74
C ASP A 265 13.13 5.34 -0.96
N HIS A 266 11.86 5.55 -1.30
CA HIS A 266 10.75 4.82 -0.70
C HIS A 266 10.81 3.31 -1.00
N PHE A 267 11.14 2.89 -2.20
CA PHE A 267 11.26 1.47 -2.51
C PHE A 267 12.46 0.81 -1.80
N LEU A 268 13.57 1.49 -1.64
CA LEU A 268 14.69 0.99 -0.84
C LEU A 268 14.33 0.88 0.65
N SER A 269 13.65 1.88 1.21
CA SER A 269 13.17 1.86 2.59
C SER A 269 12.17 0.72 2.82
N MET A 270 11.24 0.51 1.90
CA MET A 270 10.31 -0.63 1.92
C MET A 270 11.05 -1.97 2.04
N ILE A 271 12.10 -2.17 1.24
CA ILE A 271 12.90 -3.42 1.28
C ILE A 271 13.64 -3.57 2.62
N ALA A 272 14.18 -2.49 3.17
CA ALA A 272 14.89 -2.49 4.45
C ALA A 272 13.95 -2.85 5.61
N ASP A 273 12.76 -2.24 5.64
CA ASP A 273 11.75 -2.50 6.66
C ASP A 273 11.19 -3.92 6.55
N ASN A 274 10.96 -4.41 5.34
CA ASN A 274 10.51 -5.77 5.10
C ASN A 274 11.55 -6.81 5.57
N ARG A 275 12.84 -6.55 5.39
CA ARG A 275 13.91 -7.39 5.99
C ARG A 275 13.86 -7.38 7.51
N THR A 276 13.66 -6.21 8.10
CA THR A 276 13.52 -6.05 9.55
C THR A 276 12.32 -6.86 10.05
N PHE A 277 11.18 -6.76 9.38
CA PHE A 277 10.00 -7.56 9.66
C PHE A 277 10.31 -9.07 9.70
N TRP A 278 10.85 -9.62 8.61
CA TRP A 278 11.14 -11.05 8.54
C TRP A 278 12.22 -11.51 9.52
N ALA A 279 13.19 -10.66 9.85
CA ALA A 279 14.18 -10.95 10.88
C ALA A 279 13.54 -11.05 12.29
N ARG A 280 12.58 -10.17 12.59
CA ARG A 280 11.80 -10.20 13.84
C ARG A 280 10.89 -11.42 13.90
N VAL A 281 10.07 -11.66 12.89
CA VAL A 281 9.16 -12.82 12.76
C VAL A 281 9.92 -14.14 12.94
N ALA A 282 11.13 -14.26 12.41
CA ALA A 282 11.94 -15.49 12.55
C ALA A 282 12.34 -15.81 14.00
N THR A 283 12.31 -14.84 14.90
CA THR A 283 12.69 -15.00 16.31
C THR A 283 11.50 -15.19 17.25
N GLU A 284 10.29 -15.02 16.78
CA GLU A 284 9.07 -15.18 17.56
C GLU A 284 8.85 -16.63 17.97
N THR A 285 8.37 -16.82 19.20
CA THR A 285 8.18 -18.14 19.79
C THR A 285 6.75 -18.40 20.24
N ASP A 286 5.93 -17.39 20.29
CA ASP A 286 4.50 -17.53 20.60
C ASP A 286 3.65 -17.79 19.34
N ASN A 287 2.34 -17.90 19.51
CA ASN A 287 1.39 -18.14 18.43
C ASN A 287 0.04 -17.54 18.86
N LYS A 288 0.01 -16.20 18.94
CA LYS A 288 -1.10 -15.46 19.52
C LYS A 288 -1.83 -14.59 18.53
N MET A 289 -2.64 -15.20 17.69
CA MET A 289 -3.46 -14.47 16.71
C MET A 289 -2.60 -13.70 15.68
N GLU A 290 -1.60 -14.38 15.14
CA GLU A 290 -0.62 -13.82 14.22
C GLU A 290 -1.26 -13.33 12.93
N TRP A 291 -0.78 -12.20 12.45
CA TRP A 291 -1.10 -11.65 11.13
C TRP A 291 -0.40 -12.45 10.04
N ILE A 292 0.92 -12.38 10.00
CA ILE A 292 1.79 -13.12 9.09
C ILE A 292 2.68 -14.05 9.93
N PRO A 293 2.49 -15.38 9.82
CA PRO A 293 3.13 -16.34 10.72
C PRO A 293 4.53 -16.73 10.21
N ASN A 294 5.40 -17.11 11.16
CA ASN A 294 6.58 -17.92 10.84
C ASN A 294 6.21 -19.40 10.64
N PRO A 295 7.16 -20.30 10.25
CA PRO A 295 6.85 -21.71 10.02
C PRO A 295 6.30 -22.50 11.21
N THR A 296 6.39 -21.98 12.44
CA THR A 296 5.90 -22.63 13.66
C THR A 296 4.58 -22.04 14.19
N GLN A 297 4.11 -20.98 13.57
CA GLN A 297 2.92 -20.24 13.92
C GLN A 297 1.78 -20.50 12.92
N GLN A 298 0.59 -19.95 13.21
CA GLN A 298 -0.59 -19.99 12.34
C GLN A 298 -1.20 -18.59 12.23
N SER A 299 -1.44 -18.17 11.00
CA SER A 299 -2.18 -16.93 10.75
C SER A 299 -3.65 -17.08 11.18
N VAL A 300 -4.22 -16.00 11.70
CA VAL A 300 -5.67 -15.88 11.92
C VAL A 300 -6.42 -15.56 10.63
N LEU A 301 -5.71 -15.14 9.58
CA LEU A 301 -6.30 -14.88 8.28
C LEU A 301 -6.65 -16.18 7.55
N PRO A 302 -7.71 -16.20 6.74
CA PRO A 302 -8.07 -17.35 5.92
C PRO A 302 -7.20 -17.45 4.64
N ILE A 303 -5.89 -17.15 4.78
CA ILE A 303 -4.91 -17.18 3.69
C ILE A 303 -3.88 -18.26 4.03
N PRO A 304 -3.61 -19.23 3.14
CA PRO A 304 -2.59 -20.23 3.39
C PRO A 304 -1.18 -19.62 3.26
N PHE A 305 -0.33 -19.86 4.24
CA PHE A 305 1.08 -19.48 4.22
C PHE A 305 1.96 -20.73 4.10
N ASP A 306 2.76 -20.80 3.02
CA ASP A 306 3.78 -21.83 2.90
C ASP A 306 4.98 -21.48 3.81
N PRO A 307 5.56 -22.45 4.55
CA PRO A 307 6.71 -22.19 5.42
C PRO A 307 7.94 -21.56 4.72
N ASN A 308 8.06 -21.73 3.41
CA ASN A 308 9.16 -21.18 2.61
C ASN A 308 8.85 -19.79 2.01
N ILE A 309 7.65 -19.24 2.25
CA ILE A 309 7.22 -18.00 1.58
C ILE A 309 8.14 -16.83 1.95
N GLY A 310 8.49 -16.67 3.22
CA GLY A 310 9.40 -15.62 3.68
C GLY A 310 10.78 -15.67 3.02
N PRO A 311 11.52 -16.79 3.10
CA PRO A 311 12.83 -16.92 2.44
C PRO A 311 12.79 -16.68 0.92
N ILE A 312 11.76 -17.16 0.23
CA ILE A 312 11.63 -16.95 -1.23
C ILE A 312 11.32 -15.48 -1.52
N TRP A 313 10.42 -14.87 -0.75
CA TRP A 313 10.10 -13.46 -0.88
C TRP A 313 11.32 -12.56 -0.63
N GLN A 314 12.09 -12.82 0.43
CA GLN A 314 13.35 -12.11 0.68
C GLN A 314 14.34 -12.22 -0.48
N GLY A 315 14.35 -13.34 -1.19
CA GLY A 315 15.12 -13.49 -2.42
C GLY A 315 14.63 -12.58 -3.56
N VAL A 316 13.32 -12.41 -3.71
CA VAL A 316 12.75 -11.48 -4.70
C VAL A 316 13.11 -10.03 -4.36
N LEU A 317 13.01 -9.66 -3.08
CA LEU A 317 13.38 -8.31 -2.62
C LEU A 317 14.87 -8.03 -2.76
N ALA A 318 15.74 -9.04 -2.57
CA ALA A 318 17.17 -8.88 -2.80
C ALA A 318 17.50 -8.60 -4.28
N ASP A 319 16.80 -9.23 -5.22
CA ASP A 319 16.95 -8.91 -6.65
C ASP A 319 16.39 -7.50 -6.96
N ALA A 320 15.27 -7.12 -6.35
CA ALA A 320 14.69 -5.78 -6.50
C ALA A 320 15.64 -4.69 -5.99
N GLU A 321 16.23 -4.88 -4.79
CA GLU A 321 17.22 -3.95 -4.24
C GLU A 321 18.45 -3.84 -5.13
N ALA A 322 18.99 -4.95 -5.60
CA ALA A 322 20.14 -4.95 -6.49
C ALA A 322 19.84 -4.23 -7.83
N VAL A 323 18.60 -4.30 -8.32
CA VAL A 323 18.16 -3.53 -9.50
C VAL A 323 18.05 -2.05 -9.18
N LEU A 324 17.48 -1.68 -8.03
CA LEU A 324 17.34 -0.30 -7.60
C LEU A 324 18.71 0.36 -7.36
N ASN A 325 19.69 -0.38 -6.84
CA ASN A 325 21.06 0.10 -6.60
C ASN A 325 21.98 0.01 -7.86
N GLY A 326 21.47 -0.43 -9.01
CA GLY A 326 22.26 -0.58 -10.23
C GLY A 326 23.24 -1.77 -10.22
N ASP A 327 23.23 -2.61 -9.17
CA ASP A 327 24.08 -3.84 -9.09
C ASP A 327 23.63 -4.92 -10.07
N LEU A 328 22.33 -5.00 -10.34
CA LEU A 328 21.73 -5.81 -11.38
C LEU A 328 21.05 -4.90 -12.42
N LEU A 329 21.38 -5.14 -13.69
CA LEU A 329 20.85 -4.36 -14.78
C LEU A 329 19.58 -5.00 -15.36
N ILE A 330 18.65 -4.15 -15.85
CA ILE A 330 17.45 -4.62 -16.53
C ILE A 330 17.78 -5.01 -17.97
N PRO A 331 17.49 -6.25 -18.39
CA PRO A 331 17.77 -6.69 -19.75
C PRO A 331 16.87 -5.96 -20.76
N HIS A 332 17.44 -5.62 -21.90
CA HIS A 332 16.69 -5.08 -23.03
C HIS A 332 16.94 -5.96 -24.27
N TRP A 333 15.89 -6.26 -25.02
CA TRP A 333 15.90 -7.23 -26.12
C TRP A 333 16.90 -6.94 -27.25
N ARG A 334 17.44 -5.71 -27.31
CA ARG A 334 18.43 -5.33 -28.33
C ARG A 334 19.87 -5.50 -27.89
N PHE A 335 20.14 -5.71 -26.62
CA PHE A 335 21.49 -5.78 -26.08
C PHE A 335 21.90 -7.24 -25.80
N GLY A 336 23.19 -7.47 -25.61
CA GLY A 336 23.72 -8.79 -25.27
C GLY A 336 23.47 -9.20 -23.82
N ASP A 337 23.92 -10.39 -23.47
CA ASP A 337 23.66 -11.03 -22.17
C ASP A 337 24.45 -10.40 -21.00
N ASP A 338 25.37 -9.48 -21.28
CA ASP A 338 26.18 -8.75 -20.30
C ASP A 338 25.95 -7.25 -20.32
N VAL A 339 24.85 -6.79 -20.95
CA VAL A 339 24.54 -5.37 -21.15
C VAL A 339 23.06 -5.11 -20.82
N GLY A 340 22.81 -4.15 -19.93
CA GLY A 340 21.44 -3.81 -19.52
C GLY A 340 21.31 -2.37 -19.09
N ILE A 341 20.10 -2.01 -18.66
CA ILE A 341 19.73 -0.67 -18.21
C ILE A 341 19.97 -0.57 -16.71
N ASN A 342 20.71 0.44 -16.28
CA ASN A 342 20.89 0.81 -14.88
C ASN A 342 19.65 1.63 -14.42
N LEU A 343 18.83 1.02 -13.56
CA LEU A 343 17.61 1.64 -13.06
C LEU A 343 17.88 2.79 -12.08
N GLU A 344 18.93 2.68 -11.26
CA GLU A 344 19.34 3.76 -10.34
C GLU A 344 19.62 5.05 -11.11
N VAL A 345 20.45 4.96 -12.15
CA VAL A 345 20.77 6.11 -13.00
C VAL A 345 19.55 6.66 -13.70
N PHE A 346 18.65 5.79 -14.16
CA PHE A 346 17.41 6.19 -14.82
C PHE A 346 16.47 6.95 -13.88
N MET A 347 16.27 6.46 -12.66
CA MET A 347 15.35 7.08 -11.70
C MET A 347 15.88 8.41 -11.17
N ASN A 348 17.20 8.52 -10.98
CA ASN A 348 17.83 9.75 -10.50
C ASN A 348 18.02 10.83 -11.58
N ASN A 349 18.05 10.43 -12.86
CA ASN A 349 18.25 11.34 -14.00
C ASN A 349 17.35 10.92 -15.18
N PRO A 350 16.01 11.02 -15.03
CA PRO A 350 15.10 10.54 -16.06
C PRO A 350 15.24 11.33 -17.36
N PRO A 351 15.12 10.67 -18.51
CA PRO A 351 15.14 11.34 -19.82
C PRO A 351 13.79 11.95 -20.15
N ASP A 352 13.74 12.72 -21.23
CA ASP A 352 12.50 12.93 -21.96
C ASP A 352 12.10 11.60 -22.64
N ILE A 353 11.00 11.02 -22.15
CA ILE A 353 10.59 9.66 -22.55
C ILE A 353 9.82 9.71 -23.86
N ASN A 354 10.36 9.05 -24.88
CA ASN A 354 9.63 8.68 -26.09
C ASN A 354 9.51 7.17 -26.15
N ILE A 355 8.30 6.64 -26.10
CA ILE A 355 8.04 5.18 -26.01
C ILE A 355 8.66 4.43 -27.18
N VAL A 356 8.61 4.97 -28.40
CA VAL A 356 9.17 4.32 -29.58
C VAL A 356 10.70 4.21 -29.48
N SER A 357 11.37 5.28 -29.06
CA SER A 357 12.83 5.28 -28.88
C SER A 357 13.27 4.37 -27.72
N MET A 358 12.48 4.30 -26.65
CA MET A 358 12.73 3.36 -25.54
C MET A 358 12.63 1.91 -26.01
N ILE A 359 11.57 1.54 -26.74
CA ILE A 359 11.40 0.20 -27.30
C ILE A 359 12.51 -0.13 -28.29
N GLN A 360 12.92 0.82 -29.12
CA GLN A 360 14.02 0.63 -30.08
C GLN A 360 15.41 0.55 -29.43
N GLY A 361 15.54 1.00 -28.18
CA GLY A 361 16.79 0.99 -27.45
C GLY A 361 17.62 2.28 -27.58
N GLU A 362 17.26 3.22 -28.46
CA GLU A 362 17.94 4.52 -28.59
C GLU A 362 17.75 5.37 -27.33
N GLY A 363 16.52 5.45 -26.84
CA GLY A 363 16.15 6.27 -25.67
C GLY A 363 16.77 5.75 -24.35
N VAL A 364 17.14 4.48 -24.28
CA VAL A 364 17.78 3.90 -23.08
C VAL A 364 19.29 3.94 -23.12
N LEU A 365 19.94 4.28 -24.24
CA LEU A 365 21.41 4.28 -24.39
C LEU A 365 22.17 5.02 -23.28
N PRO A 366 21.70 6.18 -22.76
CA PRO A 366 22.40 6.89 -21.68
C PRO A 366 22.49 6.10 -20.37
N TYR A 367 21.65 5.08 -20.20
CA TYR A 367 21.51 4.26 -19.00
C TYR A 367 22.04 2.83 -19.17
N VAL A 368 22.61 2.54 -20.33
CA VAL A 368 23.09 1.19 -20.67
C VAL A 368 24.51 1.00 -20.17
N GLU A 369 24.69 -0.06 -19.42
CA GLU A 369 25.97 -0.44 -18.84
C GLU A 369 26.28 -1.94 -19.08
N LYS A 370 27.55 -2.30 -18.87
CA LYS A 370 27.96 -3.71 -18.81
C LYS A 370 27.91 -4.20 -17.38
N GLY A 371 27.25 -5.32 -17.16
CA GLY A 371 27.13 -5.88 -15.81
C GLY A 371 26.27 -7.14 -15.78
N LEU A 372 25.96 -7.56 -14.56
CA LEU A 372 25.06 -8.68 -14.32
C LEU A 372 23.63 -8.27 -14.62
N LEU A 373 22.90 -9.14 -15.30
CA LEU A 373 21.48 -8.91 -15.59
C LEU A 373 20.60 -9.58 -14.55
N VAL A 374 19.52 -8.89 -14.16
CA VAL A 374 18.47 -9.51 -13.36
C VAL A 374 17.81 -10.63 -14.17
N ASN A 375 17.57 -11.75 -13.51
CA ASN A 375 16.82 -12.86 -14.10
C ASN A 375 15.49 -13.05 -13.35
N ARG A 376 14.51 -13.64 -14.02
CA ARG A 376 13.17 -13.82 -13.46
C ARG A 376 13.02 -15.10 -12.63
N GLN A 377 14.10 -15.80 -12.32
CA GLN A 377 14.03 -17.13 -11.69
C GLN A 377 13.40 -17.08 -10.29
N ARG A 378 13.81 -16.12 -9.44
CA ARG A 378 13.27 -15.98 -8.08
C ARG A 378 11.81 -15.54 -8.10
N LEU A 379 11.48 -14.58 -8.95
CA LEU A 379 10.08 -14.17 -9.14
C LEU A 379 9.22 -15.34 -9.64
N TRP A 380 9.70 -16.11 -10.59
CA TRP A 380 9.00 -17.30 -11.08
C TRP A 380 8.84 -18.36 -9.99
N GLN A 381 9.85 -18.59 -9.14
CA GLN A 381 9.75 -19.50 -8.00
C GLN A 381 8.66 -19.03 -7.02
N PHE A 382 8.60 -17.74 -6.75
CA PHE A 382 7.55 -17.14 -5.92
C PHE A 382 6.16 -17.35 -6.54
N GLU A 383 6.01 -17.05 -7.83
CA GLU A 383 4.74 -17.25 -8.55
C GLU A 383 4.26 -18.72 -8.50
N GLN A 384 5.18 -19.68 -8.62
CA GLN A 384 4.86 -21.10 -8.51
C GLN A 384 4.44 -21.50 -7.10
N LEU A 385 5.11 -20.95 -6.07
CA LEU A 385 4.79 -21.23 -4.67
C LEU A 385 3.36 -20.79 -4.31
N VAL A 386 2.97 -19.59 -4.74
CA VAL A 386 1.66 -19.01 -4.41
C VAL A 386 0.53 -19.35 -5.40
N GLY A 387 0.81 -20.23 -6.38
CA GLY A 387 -0.20 -20.83 -7.26
C GLY A 387 -1.01 -19.83 -8.08
N GLY A 388 -0.39 -18.74 -8.57
CA GLY A 388 -1.06 -17.70 -9.35
C GLY A 388 -1.71 -16.59 -8.50
N ALA A 389 -1.65 -16.67 -7.17
CA ALA A 389 -2.10 -15.63 -6.26
C ALA A 389 -1.01 -14.59 -5.93
N ALA A 390 0.05 -14.52 -6.76
CA ALA A 390 1.18 -13.62 -6.55
C ALA A 390 0.77 -12.16 -6.26
N PRO A 391 -0.20 -11.54 -6.97
CA PRO A 391 -0.61 -10.18 -6.65
C PRO A 391 -1.17 -10.01 -5.22
N LEU A 392 -1.90 -11.02 -4.70
CA LEU A 392 -2.40 -11.01 -3.33
C LEU A 392 -1.24 -11.11 -2.33
N TYR A 393 -0.35 -12.08 -2.54
CA TYR A 393 0.78 -12.29 -1.63
C TYR A 393 1.79 -11.13 -1.68
N MET A 394 2.03 -10.51 -2.83
CA MET A 394 2.86 -9.30 -2.91
C MET A 394 2.29 -8.15 -2.07
N VAL A 395 0.96 -8.05 -1.94
CA VAL A 395 0.32 -7.05 -1.07
C VAL A 395 0.41 -7.44 0.39
N VAL A 396 0.29 -8.72 0.72
CA VAL A 396 0.29 -9.21 2.11
C VAL A 396 1.70 -9.30 2.68
N LEU A 397 2.68 -9.74 1.89
CA LEU A 397 4.06 -9.97 2.36
C LEU A 397 4.93 -8.71 2.26
N ASN A 398 4.59 -7.86 1.33
CA ASN A 398 5.19 -6.56 1.00
C ASN A 398 6.66 -6.43 1.30
#